data_543546e072dc6168b3fb829c325fca15
#
_entry.id   543546e072dc6168b3fb829c325fca15
#
_cell.length_a   1.000
_cell.length_b   1.000
_cell.length_c   1.000
_cell.angle_alpha   90.00
_cell.angle_beta   90.00
_cell.angle_gamma   90.00
#
_symmetry.space_group_name_H-M   'P 1'
#
loop_
_entity.id
_entity.type
_entity.pdbx_description
1 polymer ?
#
loop_
_entity_poly.entity_id
_entity_poly.type
_entity_poly.pdbx_seq_one_letter_code
_entity_poly.pdbx_strand_id
1 'polypeptide(L)'
;LGDVYKRQIYGLRQDCTGEVLRRAIEAGDVMKYLQKVPIHRDDLFFIPPGTIHAIGAGALVAEIQESSNLTYRLYDYDRVDRNGQKRPLHIEKALDVADLRGSAEPRQPLRVLKYRQGVASELLSRCKYFEVYRMLVNTERRQKVEYRADELAFRVLLCVGGCGTISYDSGSIPFYKGDCIFIPADSVTLTIHGQAQFLDVKG
;
A
#
# COMPACT_ATOMS: atom_id res chain seq x y z
N LEU A 1 -18.74 0.18 -19.77
CA LEU A 1 -17.67 -0.80 -20.05
C LEU A 1 -17.36 -1.50 -18.76
N GLY A 2 -17.66 -2.82 -18.72
CA GLY A 2 -17.77 -3.59 -17.50
C GLY A 2 -16.54 -3.46 -16.60
N ASP A 3 -16.78 -3.32 -15.32
CA ASP A 3 -15.82 -3.54 -14.25
C ASP A 3 -15.29 -4.97 -14.38
N VAL A 4 -14.18 -5.10 -15.07
CA VAL A 4 -13.39 -6.34 -15.00
C VAL A 4 -12.96 -6.41 -13.55
N TYR A 5 -13.56 -7.31 -12.78
CA TYR A 5 -13.28 -7.52 -11.38
C TYR A 5 -11.78 -7.81 -11.22
N LYS A 6 -11.03 -6.77 -10.93
CA LYS A 6 -9.63 -6.87 -10.58
C LYS A 6 -9.58 -7.66 -9.28
N ARG A 7 -8.67 -8.61 -9.19
CA ARG A 7 -8.54 -9.47 -8.02
C ARG A 7 -7.08 -9.51 -7.60
N GLN A 8 -6.86 -9.67 -6.31
CA GLN A 8 -5.55 -10.01 -5.77
C GLN A 8 -5.62 -11.32 -5.00
N ILE A 9 -4.47 -11.92 -4.80
CA ILE A 9 -4.31 -13.02 -3.85
C ILE A 9 -4.06 -12.42 -2.48
N TYR A 10 -4.79 -12.92 -1.48
CA TYR A 10 -4.63 -12.53 -0.08
C TYR A 10 -4.80 -13.75 0.82
N GLY A 11 -3.69 -14.44 1.10
CA GLY A 11 -3.64 -15.63 1.93
C GLY A 11 -4.27 -16.88 1.33
N LEU A 12 -4.66 -17.79 2.19
CA LEU A 12 -5.22 -19.09 1.85
C LEU A 12 -6.74 -19.13 2.08
N ARG A 13 -7.44 -19.95 1.31
CA ARG A 13 -8.90 -20.17 1.46
C ARG A 13 -9.26 -20.92 2.74
N GLN A 14 -8.37 -21.80 3.20
CA GLN A 14 -8.52 -22.64 4.37
C GLN A 14 -7.16 -23.05 4.90
N ASP A 15 -7.11 -23.52 6.12
CA ASP A 15 -5.89 -24.06 6.70
C ASP A 15 -5.32 -25.17 5.82
N CYS A 16 -4.01 -25.16 5.64
CA CYS A 16 -3.31 -26.25 4.98
C CYS A 16 -1.93 -26.48 5.61
N THR A 17 -1.29 -27.59 5.27
CA THR A 17 0.09 -27.86 5.69
C THR A 17 1.07 -27.42 4.62
N GLY A 18 2.33 -27.15 5.01
CA GLY A 18 3.40 -26.85 4.07
C GLY A 18 3.59 -27.94 3.01
N GLU A 19 3.43 -29.21 3.40
CA GLU A 19 3.53 -30.36 2.48
C GLU A 19 2.42 -30.37 1.42
N VAL A 20 1.19 -30.06 1.81
CA VAL A 20 0.06 -29.95 0.88
C VAL A 20 0.29 -28.80 -0.10
N LEU A 21 0.75 -27.64 0.40
CA LEU A 21 0.99 -26.50 -0.46
C LEU A 21 2.17 -26.73 -1.42
N ARG A 22 3.24 -27.38 -0.95
CA ARG A 22 4.38 -27.80 -1.78
C ARG A 22 3.92 -28.66 -2.96
N ARG A 23 3.19 -29.73 -2.68
CA ARG A 23 2.65 -30.62 -3.72
C ARG A 23 1.77 -29.87 -4.71
N ALA A 24 0.96 -28.94 -4.22
CA ALA A 24 0.11 -28.12 -5.08
C ALA A 24 0.93 -27.19 -6.00
N ILE A 25 2.06 -26.65 -5.52
CA ILE A 25 2.98 -25.84 -6.34
C ILE A 25 3.64 -26.70 -7.41
N GLU A 26 4.17 -27.87 -7.03
CA GLU A 26 4.81 -28.82 -7.95
C GLU A 26 3.84 -29.32 -9.04
N ALA A 27 2.57 -29.52 -8.68
CA ALA A 27 1.51 -29.93 -9.61
C ALA A 27 0.94 -28.77 -10.45
N GLY A 28 1.34 -27.50 -10.20
CA GLY A 28 0.77 -26.33 -10.86
C GLY A 28 -0.63 -25.95 -10.37
N ASP A 29 -1.08 -26.52 -9.27
CA ASP A 29 -2.45 -26.40 -8.74
C ASP A 29 -2.61 -25.42 -7.57
N VAL A 30 -1.54 -24.72 -7.19
CA VAL A 30 -1.50 -23.84 -6.00
C VAL A 30 -2.64 -22.82 -5.97
N MET A 31 -3.10 -22.37 -7.13
CA MET A 31 -4.19 -21.38 -7.25
C MET A 31 -5.53 -21.87 -6.67
N LYS A 32 -5.71 -23.16 -6.46
CA LYS A 32 -6.90 -23.75 -5.82
C LYS A 32 -6.94 -23.49 -4.31
N TYR A 33 -5.77 -23.30 -3.70
CA TYR A 33 -5.60 -23.05 -2.27
C TYR A 33 -5.60 -21.56 -1.92
N LEU A 34 -5.30 -20.71 -2.90
CA LEU A 34 -5.15 -19.27 -2.68
C LEU A 34 -6.49 -18.54 -2.68
N GLN A 35 -6.66 -17.63 -1.73
CA GLN A 35 -7.83 -16.79 -1.66
C GLN A 35 -7.73 -15.64 -2.68
N LYS A 36 -8.75 -15.50 -3.53
CA LYS A 36 -8.88 -14.41 -4.50
C LYS A 36 -9.88 -13.39 -3.98
N VAL A 37 -9.42 -12.18 -3.75
CA VAL A 37 -10.22 -11.08 -3.23
C VAL A 37 -10.45 -10.05 -4.33
N PRO A 38 -11.68 -9.56 -4.55
CA PRO A 38 -11.92 -8.45 -5.47
C PRO A 38 -11.24 -7.18 -4.97
N ILE A 39 -10.86 -6.31 -5.91
CA ILE A 39 -10.24 -5.01 -5.60
C ILE A 39 -11.15 -3.92 -6.14
N HIS A 40 -11.46 -2.93 -5.29
CA HIS A 40 -12.16 -1.72 -5.65
C HIS A 40 -11.26 -0.50 -5.45
N ARG A 41 -11.70 0.60 -6.01
CA ARG A 41 -11.03 1.87 -5.79
C ARG A 41 -11.06 2.23 -4.29
N ASP A 42 -9.92 2.71 -3.79
CA ASP A 42 -9.70 3.12 -2.41
C ASP A 42 -9.69 1.97 -1.38
N ASP A 43 -9.66 0.71 -1.83
CA ASP A 43 -9.44 -0.42 -0.93
C ASP A 43 -8.05 -0.34 -0.30
N LEU A 44 -7.97 -0.80 0.95
CA LEU A 44 -6.73 -0.98 1.70
C LEU A 44 -6.49 -2.46 1.98
N PHE A 45 -5.28 -2.90 1.75
CA PHE A 45 -4.84 -4.25 2.10
C PHE A 45 -3.62 -4.17 3.01
N PHE A 46 -3.82 -4.41 4.29
CA PHE A 46 -2.72 -4.58 5.22
C PHE A 46 -2.20 -6.01 5.11
N ILE A 47 -0.94 -6.17 4.76
CA ILE A 47 -0.29 -7.46 4.52
C ILE A 47 0.67 -7.78 5.68
N PRO A 48 0.25 -8.55 6.69
CA PRO A 48 1.16 -9.01 7.73
C PRO A 48 2.28 -9.89 7.17
N PRO A 49 3.47 -9.93 7.80
CA PRO A 49 4.51 -10.89 7.45
C PRO A 49 3.97 -12.32 7.40
N GLY A 50 4.43 -13.10 6.41
CA GLY A 50 3.98 -14.47 6.19
C GLY A 50 2.70 -14.61 5.34
N THR A 51 1.97 -13.53 5.08
CA THR A 51 0.78 -13.59 4.23
C THR A 51 1.17 -13.82 2.77
N ILE A 52 0.71 -14.93 2.20
CA ILE A 52 0.87 -15.20 0.77
C ILE A 52 0.01 -14.21 -0.01
N HIS A 53 0.63 -13.39 -0.86
CA HIS A 53 -0.10 -12.36 -1.59
C HIS A 53 0.45 -12.15 -3.00
N ALA A 54 -0.41 -11.65 -3.88
CA ALA A 54 -0.01 -11.20 -5.21
C ALA A 54 -0.99 -10.18 -5.75
N ILE A 55 -0.45 -9.15 -6.38
CA ILE A 55 -1.24 -8.09 -7.02
C ILE A 55 -1.71 -8.57 -8.38
N GLY A 56 -3.02 -8.53 -8.62
CA GLY A 56 -3.61 -8.91 -9.89
C GLY A 56 -3.39 -7.88 -10.99
N ALA A 57 -3.53 -8.31 -12.23
CA ALA A 57 -3.35 -7.45 -13.39
C ALA A 57 -4.35 -6.28 -13.41
N GLY A 58 -3.88 -5.13 -13.92
CA GLY A 58 -4.70 -3.92 -14.12
C GLY A 58 -5.00 -3.12 -12.85
N ALA A 59 -4.45 -3.50 -11.69
CA ALA A 59 -4.51 -2.68 -10.48
C ALA A 59 -3.42 -1.61 -10.50
N LEU A 60 -3.77 -0.38 -10.13
CA LEU A 60 -2.83 0.65 -9.74
C LEU A 60 -2.81 0.69 -8.21
N VAL A 61 -1.66 0.47 -7.63
CA VAL A 61 -1.49 0.40 -6.17
C VAL A 61 -0.42 1.36 -5.69
N ALA A 62 -0.57 1.86 -4.48
CA ALA A 62 0.49 2.47 -3.71
C ALA A 62 0.91 1.46 -2.64
N GLU A 63 2.16 1.06 -2.64
CA GLU A 63 2.71 0.11 -1.68
C GLU A 63 3.59 0.87 -0.68
N ILE A 64 3.20 0.80 0.59
CA ILE A 64 3.97 1.33 1.72
C ILE A 64 4.48 0.13 2.51
N GLN A 65 5.78 -0.01 2.61
CA GLN A 65 6.39 -1.14 3.30
C GLN A 65 7.56 -0.67 4.19
N GLU A 66 7.94 -1.50 5.14
CA GLU A 66 9.19 -1.32 5.86
C GLU A 66 10.40 -1.45 4.91
N SER A 67 11.54 -0.88 5.30
CA SER A 67 12.77 -0.90 4.48
C SER A 67 13.39 -2.30 4.43
N SER A 68 12.75 -3.20 3.66
CA SER A 68 13.22 -4.56 3.39
C SER A 68 12.95 -4.94 1.95
N ASN A 69 13.95 -5.49 1.28
CA ASN A 69 13.83 -6.02 -0.09
C ASN A 69 13.70 -7.56 -0.11
N LEU A 70 13.44 -8.17 1.04
CA LEU A 70 13.34 -9.62 1.15
C LEU A 70 12.02 -10.11 0.58
N THR A 71 12.10 -10.90 -0.49
CA THR A 71 10.95 -11.52 -1.15
C THR A 71 11.18 -13.00 -1.31
N TYR A 72 10.32 -13.81 -0.74
CA TYR A 72 10.28 -15.25 -1.01
C TYR A 72 9.19 -15.56 -2.02
N ARG A 73 9.61 -15.90 -3.25
CA ARG A 73 8.69 -16.18 -4.35
C ARG A 73 8.23 -17.63 -4.29
N LEU A 74 6.94 -17.82 -4.01
CA LEU A 74 6.31 -19.13 -3.89
C LEU A 74 5.85 -19.66 -5.25
N TYR A 75 5.32 -18.78 -6.10
CA TYR A 75 4.77 -19.09 -7.42
C TYR A 75 4.89 -17.85 -8.32
N ASP A 76 5.10 -18.06 -9.61
CA ASP A 76 5.29 -16.94 -10.56
C ASP A 76 4.51 -17.10 -11.88
N TYR A 77 3.44 -17.89 -11.88
CA TYR A 77 2.55 -18.08 -13.05
C TYR A 77 3.31 -18.57 -14.30
N ASP A 78 4.40 -19.27 -14.14
CA ASP A 78 5.30 -19.72 -15.22
C ASP A 78 5.81 -18.61 -16.13
N ARG A 79 5.83 -17.35 -15.64
CA ARG A 79 6.31 -16.21 -16.41
C ARG A 79 7.78 -16.35 -16.73
N VAL A 80 8.11 -15.93 -17.94
CA VAL A 80 9.50 -15.85 -18.41
C VAL A 80 9.86 -14.38 -18.70
N ASP A 81 11.13 -14.06 -18.56
CA ASP A 81 11.69 -12.78 -18.96
C ASP A 81 11.85 -12.69 -20.50
N ARG A 82 12.45 -11.58 -20.98
CA ARG A 82 12.71 -11.36 -22.42
C ARG A 82 13.65 -12.40 -23.04
N ASN A 83 14.42 -13.10 -22.21
CA ASN A 83 15.36 -14.14 -22.62
C ASN A 83 14.78 -15.56 -22.48
N GLY A 84 13.48 -15.67 -22.13
CA GLY A 84 12.82 -16.95 -21.91
C GLY A 84 13.16 -17.62 -20.58
N GLN A 85 13.78 -16.89 -19.64
CA GLN A 85 14.17 -17.43 -18.33
C GLN A 85 13.10 -17.19 -17.28
N LYS A 86 12.81 -18.21 -16.48
CA LYS A 86 11.91 -18.10 -15.31
C LYS A 86 12.67 -17.45 -14.14
N ARG A 87 11.96 -16.65 -13.35
CA ARG A 87 12.49 -16.16 -12.08
C ARG A 87 12.65 -17.31 -11.09
N PRO A 88 13.70 -17.31 -10.27
CA PRO A 88 13.89 -18.37 -9.27
C PRO A 88 12.75 -18.34 -8.23
N LEU A 89 12.26 -19.50 -7.86
CA LEU A 89 11.33 -19.70 -6.75
C LEU A 89 12.11 -19.99 -5.47
N HIS A 90 11.52 -19.65 -4.32
CA HIS A 90 12.11 -19.84 -3.00
C HIS A 90 11.16 -20.68 -2.13
N ILE A 91 10.67 -21.79 -2.67
CA ILE A 91 9.54 -22.56 -2.12
C ILE A 91 9.77 -22.92 -0.65
N GLU A 92 10.92 -23.53 -0.32
CA GLU A 92 11.22 -23.95 1.05
C GLU A 92 11.21 -22.77 2.02
N LYS A 93 11.97 -21.72 1.71
CA LYS A 93 12.04 -20.51 2.54
C LYS A 93 10.68 -19.81 2.68
N ALA A 94 9.88 -19.84 1.61
CA ALA A 94 8.55 -19.26 1.64
C ALA A 94 7.61 -20.07 2.56
N LEU A 95 7.67 -21.42 2.49
CA LEU A 95 6.87 -22.29 3.34
C LEU A 95 7.28 -22.22 4.82
N ASP A 96 8.57 -22.01 5.11
CA ASP A 96 9.08 -21.84 6.49
C ASP A 96 8.49 -20.62 7.21
N VAL A 97 8.14 -19.57 6.45
CA VAL A 97 7.67 -18.30 7.04
C VAL A 97 6.20 -17.97 6.72
N ALA A 98 5.56 -18.76 5.86
CA ALA A 98 4.18 -18.52 5.45
C ALA A 98 3.17 -18.78 6.57
N ASP A 99 2.17 -17.91 6.68
CA ASP A 99 0.98 -18.22 7.46
C ASP A 99 0.10 -19.17 6.65
N LEU A 100 0.04 -20.41 7.12
CA LEU A 100 -0.67 -21.52 6.47
C LEU A 100 -2.12 -21.69 6.97
N ARG A 101 -2.58 -20.78 7.80
CA ARG A 101 -3.98 -20.70 8.22
C ARG A 101 -4.83 -20.06 7.14
N GLY A 102 -6.08 -20.48 7.04
CA GLY A 102 -7.05 -19.83 6.17
C GLY A 102 -7.22 -18.36 6.54
N SER A 103 -7.11 -17.51 5.55
CA SER A 103 -7.19 -16.06 5.77
C SER A 103 -8.64 -15.60 5.75
N ALA A 104 -9.02 -14.78 6.72
CA ALA A 104 -10.25 -14.03 6.63
C ALA A 104 -10.17 -13.02 5.47
N GLU A 105 -11.30 -12.64 4.91
CA GLU A 105 -11.31 -11.51 3.96
C GLU A 105 -10.75 -10.25 4.63
N PRO A 106 -9.89 -9.50 3.91
CA PRO A 106 -9.32 -8.28 4.45
C PRO A 106 -10.43 -7.28 4.76
N ARG A 107 -10.52 -6.88 6.02
CA ARG A 107 -11.50 -5.87 6.46
C ARG A 107 -11.02 -4.50 6.04
N GLN A 108 -11.91 -3.74 5.43
CA GLN A 108 -11.63 -2.33 5.18
C GLN A 108 -11.73 -1.56 6.51
N PRO A 109 -10.84 -0.57 6.74
CA PRO A 109 -10.89 0.22 7.96
C PRO A 109 -12.21 0.99 8.06
N LEU A 110 -12.68 1.19 9.29
CA LEU A 110 -13.75 2.15 9.53
C LEU A 110 -13.25 3.54 9.16
N ARG A 111 -13.91 4.16 8.20
CA ARG A 111 -13.56 5.48 7.70
C ARG A 111 -14.08 6.56 8.65
N VAL A 112 -13.26 6.93 9.61
CA VAL A 112 -13.54 8.04 10.53
C VAL A 112 -12.76 9.27 10.08
N LEU A 113 -13.45 10.16 9.40
CA LEU A 113 -12.87 11.42 8.93
C LEU A 113 -12.77 12.43 10.07
N LYS A 114 -11.57 12.97 10.24
CA LYS A 114 -11.31 14.14 11.10
C LYS A 114 -11.22 15.37 10.22
N TYR A 115 -12.06 16.36 10.50
CA TYR A 115 -12.15 17.59 9.71
C TYR A 115 -11.45 18.74 10.40
N ARG A 116 -10.68 19.50 9.63
CA ARG A 116 -10.20 20.84 9.94
C ARG A 116 -10.44 21.71 8.72
N GLN A 117 -10.35 23.04 8.89
CA GLN A 117 -10.52 23.94 7.76
C GLN A 117 -9.53 23.60 6.63
N GLY A 118 -10.04 23.35 5.43
CA GLY A 118 -9.26 23.02 4.25
C GLY A 118 -8.71 21.59 4.18
N VAL A 119 -8.92 20.74 5.22
CA VAL A 119 -8.41 19.36 5.22
C VAL A 119 -9.31 18.40 5.97
N ALA A 120 -9.45 17.20 5.42
CA ALA A 120 -10.00 16.05 6.12
C ALA A 120 -8.96 14.92 6.13
N SER A 121 -8.88 14.16 7.20
CA SER A 121 -7.95 13.03 7.31
C SER A 121 -8.58 11.83 7.99
N GLU A 122 -8.15 10.65 7.60
CA GLU A 122 -8.52 9.38 8.23
C GLU A 122 -7.32 8.46 8.36
N LEU A 123 -7.24 7.72 9.45
CA LEU A 123 -6.23 6.68 9.62
C LEU A 123 -6.62 5.48 8.75
N LEU A 124 -5.74 5.08 7.85
CA LEU A 124 -5.93 3.90 7.00
C LEU A 124 -5.33 2.64 7.64
N SER A 125 -4.09 2.75 8.10
CA SER A 125 -3.37 1.62 8.68
C SER A 125 -2.33 2.08 9.70
N ARG A 126 -2.08 1.23 10.69
CA ARG A 126 -1.02 1.44 11.68
C ARG A 126 -0.36 0.10 11.98
N CYS A 127 0.95 0.08 12.01
CA CYS A 127 1.73 -1.04 12.50
C CYS A 127 2.88 -0.56 13.40
N LYS A 128 3.77 -1.46 13.77
CA LYS A 128 4.96 -1.16 14.59
C LYS A 128 5.91 -0.17 13.90
N TYR A 129 5.90 -0.12 12.57
CA TYR A 129 6.92 0.56 11.77
C TYR A 129 6.45 1.87 11.17
N PHE A 130 5.13 1.99 10.88
CA PHE A 130 4.57 3.19 10.27
C PHE A 130 3.07 3.33 10.49
N GLU A 131 2.58 4.53 10.29
CA GLU A 131 1.16 4.86 10.19
C GLU A 131 0.87 5.45 8.81
N VAL A 132 -0.27 5.11 8.23
CA VAL A 132 -0.72 5.66 6.95
C VAL A 132 -2.05 6.35 7.14
N TYR A 133 -2.12 7.61 6.75
CA TYR A 133 -3.35 8.39 6.72
C TYR A 133 -3.73 8.72 5.27
N ARG A 134 -5.00 8.79 4.99
CA ARG A 134 -5.50 9.52 3.83
C ARG A 134 -5.75 10.96 4.25
N MET A 135 -5.20 11.88 3.50
CA MET A 135 -5.39 13.31 3.70
C MET A 135 -6.02 13.93 2.44
N LEU A 136 -7.20 14.52 2.61
CA LEU A 136 -7.91 15.23 1.56
C LEU A 136 -7.75 16.73 1.80
N VAL A 137 -7.01 17.39 0.94
CA VAL A 137 -6.82 18.84 0.98
C VAL A 137 -7.75 19.48 -0.04
N ASN A 138 -8.50 20.46 0.40
CA ASN A 138 -9.29 21.33 -0.47
C ASN A 138 -9.27 22.74 0.11
N THR A 139 -8.37 23.56 -0.40
CA THR A 139 -8.22 24.96 -0.02
C THR A 139 -8.76 25.83 -1.14
N GLU A 140 -9.80 26.58 -0.84
CA GLU A 140 -10.37 27.54 -1.78
C GLU A 140 -9.81 28.94 -1.53
N ARG A 141 -9.52 29.68 -2.63
CA ARG A 141 -9.09 31.09 -2.65
C ARG A 141 -7.89 31.38 -1.73
N ARG A 142 -8.14 31.77 -0.49
CA ARG A 142 -7.10 32.21 0.48
C ARG A 142 -6.90 31.25 1.64
N GLN A 143 -7.54 30.10 1.63
CA GLN A 143 -7.35 29.09 2.67
C GLN A 143 -6.01 28.40 2.50
N LYS A 144 -5.42 28.01 3.60
CA LYS A 144 -4.15 27.30 3.67
C LYS A 144 -4.24 26.23 4.74
N VAL A 145 -3.57 25.13 4.53
CA VAL A 145 -3.45 24.06 5.51
C VAL A 145 -2.02 24.06 6.04
N GLU A 146 -1.87 24.37 7.33
CA GLU A 146 -0.59 24.21 8.00
C GLU A 146 -0.32 22.72 8.23
N TYR A 147 0.91 22.31 7.92
CA TYR A 147 1.37 20.95 8.04
C TYR A 147 2.80 20.92 8.60
N ARG A 148 3.03 20.06 9.58
CA ARG A 148 4.34 19.87 10.18
C ARG A 148 4.57 18.41 10.48
N ALA A 149 5.78 17.90 10.24
CA ALA A 149 6.23 16.65 10.81
C ALA A 149 6.40 16.81 12.33
N ASP A 150 6.25 15.74 13.08
CA ASP A 150 6.56 15.78 14.51
C ASP A 150 8.09 15.77 14.75
N GLU A 151 8.50 15.96 16.00
CA GLU A 151 9.92 16.09 16.35
C GLU A 151 10.71 14.78 16.20
N LEU A 152 10.04 13.63 16.23
CA LEU A 152 10.68 12.32 16.30
C LEU A 152 10.52 11.48 15.03
N ALA A 153 9.60 11.85 14.14
CA ALA A 153 9.27 11.04 12.99
C ALA A 153 9.17 11.89 11.71
N PHE A 154 9.78 11.39 10.66
CA PHE A 154 9.59 11.96 9.33
C PHE A 154 8.18 11.67 8.81
N ARG A 155 7.80 12.43 7.77
CA ARG A 155 6.58 12.21 6.99
C ARG A 155 6.88 12.06 5.52
N VAL A 156 6.05 11.30 4.85
CA VAL A 156 6.05 11.21 3.38
C VAL A 156 4.65 11.51 2.88
N LEU A 157 4.52 12.52 2.03
CA LEU A 157 3.28 12.82 1.33
C LEU A 157 3.35 12.28 -0.09
N LEU A 158 2.65 11.20 -0.36
CA LEU A 158 2.45 10.68 -1.72
C LEU A 158 1.15 11.27 -2.29
N CYS A 159 1.25 12.12 -3.29
CA CYS A 159 0.09 12.70 -3.96
C CYS A 159 -0.56 11.66 -4.89
N VAL A 160 -1.70 11.13 -4.49
CA VAL A 160 -2.45 10.14 -5.29
C VAL A 160 -3.52 10.78 -6.18
N GLY A 161 -3.77 12.07 -6.02
CA GLY A 161 -4.71 12.81 -6.86
C GLY A 161 -4.64 14.32 -6.65
N GLY A 162 -4.96 15.08 -7.69
CA GLY A 162 -4.97 16.54 -7.65
C GLY A 162 -3.59 17.20 -7.81
N CYS A 163 -3.49 18.46 -7.41
CA CYS A 163 -2.29 19.28 -7.49
C CYS A 163 -2.38 20.48 -6.53
N GLY A 164 -1.25 21.17 -6.38
CA GLY A 164 -1.19 22.38 -5.56
C GLY A 164 0.24 22.87 -5.37
N THR A 165 0.45 23.59 -4.27
CA THR A 165 1.74 24.17 -3.89
C THR A 165 1.99 23.93 -2.41
N ILE A 166 3.21 23.57 -2.05
CA ILE A 166 3.72 23.56 -0.69
C ILE A 166 4.68 24.72 -0.55
N SER A 167 4.40 25.61 0.41
CA SER A 167 5.24 26.77 0.72
C SER A 167 5.90 26.57 2.08
N TYR A 168 7.10 27.11 2.22
CA TYR A 168 7.92 27.13 3.42
C TYR A 168 8.70 28.46 3.45
N ASP A 169 9.40 28.77 4.54
CA ASP A 169 10.01 30.10 4.76
C ASP A 169 10.86 30.62 3.60
N SER A 170 11.60 29.73 2.92
CA SER A 170 12.56 30.11 1.87
C SER A 170 12.03 29.89 0.46
N GLY A 171 10.78 29.40 0.27
CA GLY A 171 10.26 29.16 -1.07
C GLY A 171 8.97 28.37 -1.14
N SER A 172 8.68 27.93 -2.34
CA SER A 172 7.52 27.08 -2.60
C SER A 172 7.84 26.08 -3.73
N ILE A 173 7.20 24.92 -3.66
CA ILE A 173 7.28 23.89 -4.69
C ILE A 173 5.87 23.51 -5.15
N PRO A 174 5.62 23.40 -6.46
CA PRO A 174 4.39 22.79 -6.95
C PRO A 174 4.43 21.29 -6.71
N PHE A 175 3.25 20.68 -6.58
CA PHE A 175 3.12 19.24 -6.56
C PHE A 175 1.96 18.78 -7.44
N TYR A 176 2.07 17.57 -7.96
CA TYR A 176 1.11 16.94 -8.85
C TYR A 176 0.87 15.49 -8.44
N LYS A 177 -0.19 14.91 -8.98
CA LYS A 177 -0.43 13.46 -8.83
C LYS A 177 0.79 12.65 -9.27
N GLY A 178 1.26 11.78 -8.39
CA GLY A 178 2.45 10.93 -8.56
C GLY A 178 3.68 11.44 -7.80
N ASP A 179 3.67 12.69 -7.35
CA ASP A 179 4.80 13.23 -6.58
C ASP A 179 4.84 12.63 -5.17
N CYS A 180 6.07 12.38 -4.72
CA CYS A 180 6.38 11.88 -3.39
C CYS A 180 7.28 12.88 -2.68
N ILE A 181 6.81 13.45 -1.59
CA ILE A 181 7.46 14.54 -0.87
C ILE A 181 7.89 14.03 0.50
N PHE A 182 9.20 14.00 0.73
CA PHE A 182 9.78 13.65 2.02
C PHE A 182 9.90 14.90 2.91
N ILE A 183 9.43 14.79 4.15
CA ILE A 183 9.45 15.87 5.14
C ILE A 183 10.20 15.32 6.36
N PRO A 184 11.42 15.80 6.62
CA PRO A 184 12.22 15.34 7.78
C PRO A 184 11.50 15.59 9.10
N ALA A 185 11.86 14.81 10.13
CA ALA A 185 11.47 15.11 11.50
C ALA A 185 11.95 16.51 11.89
N ASP A 186 11.22 17.16 12.78
CA ASP A 186 11.50 18.53 13.28
C ASP A 186 11.74 19.59 12.19
N SER A 187 11.14 19.37 11.02
CA SER A 187 11.21 20.36 9.93
C SER A 187 10.32 21.58 10.21
N VAL A 188 10.55 22.64 9.43
CA VAL A 188 9.73 23.85 9.47
C VAL A 188 8.27 23.57 9.16
N THR A 189 7.39 24.43 9.63
CA THR A 189 5.97 24.38 9.26
C THR A 189 5.81 24.65 7.77
N LEU A 190 5.12 23.77 7.10
CA LEU A 190 4.75 23.88 5.70
C LEU A 190 3.35 24.45 5.58
N THR A 191 3.07 25.08 4.46
CA THR A 191 1.73 25.53 4.10
C THR A 191 1.32 24.85 2.79
N ILE A 192 0.22 24.09 2.80
CA ILE A 192 -0.30 23.43 1.62
C ILE A 192 -1.49 24.22 1.07
N HIS A 193 -1.47 24.48 -0.23
CA HIS A 193 -2.56 25.11 -0.96
C HIS A 193 -2.87 24.31 -2.23
N GLY A 194 -4.14 24.05 -2.47
CA GLY A 194 -4.60 23.32 -3.65
C GLY A 194 -5.77 22.38 -3.37
N GLN A 195 -6.01 21.49 -4.32
CA GLN A 195 -6.99 20.42 -4.20
C GLN A 195 -6.29 19.10 -4.49
N ALA A 196 -6.13 18.28 -3.46
CA ALA A 196 -5.34 17.06 -3.57
C ALA A 196 -5.76 15.98 -2.58
N GLN A 197 -5.41 14.76 -2.93
CA GLN A 197 -5.46 13.59 -2.05
C GLN A 197 -4.05 13.06 -1.85
N PHE A 198 -3.64 12.94 -0.61
CA PHE A 198 -2.36 12.35 -0.23
C PHE A 198 -2.55 11.06 0.55
N LEU A 199 -1.58 10.16 0.41
CA LEU A 199 -1.23 9.22 1.46
C LEU A 199 -0.13 9.89 2.30
N ASP A 200 -0.44 10.17 3.55
CA ASP A 200 0.45 10.79 4.53
C ASP A 200 0.98 9.65 5.41
N VAL A 201 2.25 9.33 5.21
CA VAL A 201 2.94 8.25 5.90
C VAL A 201 3.83 8.83 6.99
N LYS A 202 3.68 8.31 8.20
CA LYS A 202 4.54 8.60 9.34
C LYS A 202 5.44 7.39 9.58
N GLY A 203 6.75 7.59 9.59
CA GLY A 203 7.74 6.58 9.93
C GLY A 203 8.08 6.55 11.41
#